data_3dd675e2c0a15fb7e2bd4bb88ec5a3c5
#
_entry.id   3dd675e2c0a15fb7e2bd4bb88ec5a3c5
#
_cell.length_a   1.000
_cell.length_b   1.000
_cell.length_c   1.000
_cell.angle_alpha   90.00
_cell.angle_beta   90.00
_cell.angle_gamma   90.00
#
_symmetry.space_group_name_H-M   'P 1'
#
loop_
_entity.id
_entity.type
_entity.pdbx_description
1 polymer ?
#
loop_
_entity_poly.entity_id
_entity_poly.type
_entity_poly.pdbx_seq_one_letter_code
_entity_poly.pdbx_strand_id
1 'polypeptide(L)'
;YRLKTDGFIESISKDGNNLALCVRRTKIVEGEEVNNYGIEFLKNPFQGYFSKTLADFATEKEYKQYCIDSLLETQKEACYLDGAIIKSSDTEFSTVDSGIEHLAGRTVRIVSEGGIEPDQEVKLVNGKWTVTLTYPSKIAIIGLPYIGVIIPTPMEGDGERSARGRKKRVNGIGFRVYNSMGGQYGRTMDTLVDALSRTGADNLNNPIPLY
;
A
#
# COMPACT_ATOMS: atom_id res chain seq x y z
N TYR A 1 16.46 10.16 -2.96
CA TYR A 1 15.48 9.12 -2.64
C TYR A 1 16.23 7.81 -2.41
N ARG A 2 15.88 7.06 -1.39
CA ARG A 2 16.50 5.78 -1.05
C ARG A 2 15.42 4.70 -1.22
N LEU A 3 15.59 3.87 -2.24
CA LEU A 3 14.75 2.69 -2.43
C LEU A 3 15.27 1.59 -1.49
N LYS A 4 14.36 0.99 -0.75
CA LYS A 4 14.64 -0.18 0.07
C LYS A 4 13.62 -1.26 -0.31
N THR A 5 14.09 -2.38 -0.80
CA THR A 5 13.33 -3.63 -0.96
C THR A 5 13.79 -4.62 0.09
N ASP A 6 13.01 -5.63 0.37
CA ASP A 6 13.34 -6.73 1.27
C ASP A 6 14.30 -7.76 0.63
N GLY A 7 14.63 -7.58 -0.65
CA GLY A 7 15.58 -8.39 -1.42
C GLY A 7 16.81 -7.61 -1.86
N PHE A 8 17.68 -8.29 -2.58
CA PHE A 8 18.85 -7.68 -3.21
C PHE A 8 18.50 -7.24 -4.63
N ILE A 9 18.78 -5.98 -4.95
CA ILE A 9 18.63 -5.46 -6.31
C ILE A 9 19.86 -5.90 -7.11
N GLU A 10 19.67 -6.83 -8.01
CA GLU A 10 20.74 -7.37 -8.88
C GLU A 10 21.00 -6.48 -10.09
N SER A 11 19.94 -5.92 -10.65
CA SER A 11 20.04 -5.01 -11.79
C SER A 11 18.88 -4.04 -11.87
N ILE A 12 19.11 -2.93 -12.55
CA ILE A 12 18.13 -1.88 -12.78
C ILE A 12 18.11 -1.61 -14.29
N SER A 13 16.94 -1.57 -14.88
CA SER A 13 16.74 -1.22 -16.28
C SER A 13 15.60 -0.22 -16.41
N LYS A 14 15.63 0.59 -17.45
CA LYS A 14 14.57 1.54 -17.78
C LYS A 14 13.73 0.96 -18.92
N ASP A 15 12.42 0.87 -18.70
CA ASP A 15 11.45 0.49 -19.72
C ASP A 15 10.43 1.64 -19.90
N GLY A 16 10.59 2.42 -20.93
CA GLY A 16 9.81 3.63 -21.16
C GLY A 16 9.94 4.62 -20.00
N ASN A 17 8.83 4.88 -19.32
CA ASN A 17 8.77 5.74 -18.13
C ASN A 17 8.88 4.95 -16.81
N ASN A 18 8.92 3.63 -16.87
CA ASN A 18 9.03 2.78 -15.71
C ASN A 18 10.48 2.38 -15.44
N LEU A 19 10.79 2.14 -14.19
CA LEU A 19 12.04 1.55 -13.76
C LEU A 19 11.78 0.09 -13.40
N ALA A 20 12.47 -0.83 -14.08
CA ALA A 20 12.41 -2.24 -13.78
C ALA A 20 13.60 -2.65 -12.91
N LEU A 21 13.32 -3.34 -11.82
CA LEU A 21 14.29 -3.87 -10.88
C LEU A 21 14.28 -5.38 -10.95
N CYS A 22 15.44 -6.00 -11.13
CA CYS A 22 15.59 -7.43 -10.88
C CYS A 22 15.94 -7.62 -9.40
N VAL A 23 15.03 -8.21 -8.65
CA VAL A 23 15.18 -8.41 -7.20
C VAL A 23 15.34 -9.88 -6.89
N ARG A 24 16.42 -10.21 -6.19
CA ARG A 24 16.67 -11.56 -5.68
C ARG A 24 16.22 -11.66 -4.23
N ARG A 25 15.37 -12.62 -3.94
CA ARG A 25 14.96 -12.99 -2.57
C ARG A 25 15.36 -14.41 -2.27
N THR A 26 15.88 -14.64 -1.08
CA THR A 26 16.16 -15.98 -0.58
C THR A 26 14.94 -16.51 0.15
N LYS A 27 14.50 -17.69 -0.18
CA LYS A 27 13.45 -18.42 0.55
C LYS A 27 13.96 -19.77 1.00
N ILE A 28 13.41 -20.28 2.09
CA ILE A 28 13.71 -21.63 2.57
C ILE A 28 12.66 -22.57 1.96
N VAL A 29 13.11 -23.55 1.20
CA VAL A 29 12.28 -24.62 0.65
C VAL A 29 12.88 -25.94 1.13
N GLU A 30 12.11 -26.74 1.86
CA GLU A 30 12.53 -28.04 2.43
C GLU A 30 13.81 -27.97 3.27
N GLY A 31 14.05 -26.80 3.92
CA GLY A 31 15.24 -26.58 4.76
C GLY A 31 16.46 -26.05 3.99
N GLU A 32 16.39 -25.92 2.70
CA GLU A 32 17.45 -25.33 1.87
C GLU A 32 17.14 -23.90 1.45
N GLU A 33 18.16 -23.04 1.40
CA GLU A 33 18.04 -21.68 0.89
C GLU A 33 18.00 -21.69 -0.63
N VAL A 34 16.88 -21.24 -1.19
CA VAL A 34 16.68 -21.11 -2.64
C VAL A 34 16.53 -19.65 -3.01
N ASN A 35 17.31 -19.21 -3.99
CA ASN A 35 17.16 -17.87 -4.54
C ASN A 35 15.97 -17.80 -5.53
N ASN A 36 15.10 -16.85 -5.30
CA ASN A 36 14.00 -16.54 -6.20
C ASN A 36 14.22 -15.15 -6.81
N TYR A 37 14.10 -15.04 -8.12
CA TYR A 37 14.29 -13.80 -8.85
C TYR A 37 12.94 -13.28 -9.34
N GLY A 38 12.66 -12.01 -9.10
CA GLY A 38 11.48 -11.32 -9.57
C GLY A 38 11.84 -10.04 -10.29
N ILE A 39 11.02 -9.66 -11.27
CA ILE A 39 11.12 -8.35 -11.91
C ILE A 39 10.04 -7.48 -11.30
N GLU A 40 10.45 -6.40 -10.65
CA GLU A 40 9.57 -5.42 -10.04
C GLU A 40 9.63 -4.12 -10.84
N PHE A 41 8.47 -3.55 -11.09
CA PHE A 41 8.37 -2.27 -11.76
C PHE A 41 8.05 -1.20 -10.72
N LEU A 42 8.90 -0.16 -10.68
CA LEU A 42 8.54 1.07 -10.01
C LEU A 42 7.55 1.82 -10.90
N LYS A 43 6.30 1.70 -10.56
CA LYS A 43 5.23 2.49 -11.18
C LYS A 43 5.14 3.84 -10.47
N ASN A 44 4.70 4.86 -11.21
CA ASN A 44 4.27 6.10 -10.57
C ASN A 44 2.95 5.82 -9.85
N PRO A 45 2.91 5.83 -8.52
CA PRO A 45 1.74 5.37 -7.77
C PRO A 45 0.53 6.29 -7.90
N PHE A 46 0.63 7.39 -8.64
CA PHE A 46 -0.28 8.52 -8.46
C PHE A 46 -0.83 9.11 -9.76
N GLN A 47 -1.11 8.28 -10.76
CA GLN A 47 -1.76 8.70 -12.00
C GLN A 47 -3.25 8.33 -12.02
N GLY A 48 -4.01 8.76 -11.04
CA GLY A 48 -5.46 8.60 -11.08
C GLY A 48 -6.13 9.95 -10.86
N TYR A 49 -6.45 10.65 -11.93
CA TYR A 49 -7.33 11.81 -11.87
C TYR A 49 -8.71 11.42 -12.38
N PHE A 50 -9.75 11.89 -11.70
CA PHE A 50 -11.08 11.89 -12.27
C PHE A 50 -11.06 12.79 -13.51
N SER A 51 -11.19 12.22 -14.69
CA SER A 51 -11.18 12.97 -15.95
C SER A 51 -12.55 13.57 -16.28
N LYS A 52 -13.60 13.17 -15.55
CA LYS A 52 -15.00 13.59 -15.76
C LYS A 52 -15.57 14.25 -14.51
N THR A 53 -16.47 15.17 -14.71
CA THR A 53 -17.19 15.91 -13.68
C THR A 53 -18.66 15.47 -13.62
N LEU A 54 -19.39 15.88 -12.58
CA LEU A 54 -20.82 15.58 -12.46
C LEU A 54 -21.62 16.00 -13.70
N ALA A 55 -21.21 17.08 -14.38
CA ALA A 55 -21.89 17.59 -15.57
C ALA A 55 -21.79 16.66 -16.80
N ASP A 56 -20.86 15.71 -16.78
CA ASP A 56 -20.66 14.75 -17.88
C ASP A 56 -21.57 13.51 -17.76
N PHE A 57 -22.42 13.45 -16.74
CA PHE A 57 -23.30 12.32 -16.46
C PHE A 57 -24.77 12.74 -16.38
N ALA A 58 -25.66 11.82 -16.80
CA ALA A 58 -27.08 12.07 -16.76
C ALA A 58 -27.67 12.07 -15.33
N THR A 59 -27.03 11.33 -14.41
CA THR A 59 -27.46 11.20 -13.03
C THR A 59 -26.29 11.22 -12.05
N GLU A 60 -26.54 11.71 -10.83
CA GLU A 60 -25.56 11.66 -9.73
C GLU A 60 -25.13 10.22 -9.38
N LYS A 61 -26.03 9.26 -9.59
CA LYS A 61 -25.72 7.85 -9.36
C LYS A 61 -24.66 7.33 -10.31
N GLU A 62 -24.75 7.69 -11.59
CA GLU A 62 -23.75 7.33 -12.61
C GLU A 62 -22.40 7.97 -12.32
N TYR A 63 -22.40 9.24 -11.91
CA TYR A 63 -21.17 9.92 -11.50
C TYR A 63 -20.53 9.25 -10.28
N LYS A 64 -21.31 8.88 -9.26
CA LYS A 64 -20.81 8.15 -8.09
C LYS A 64 -20.20 6.80 -8.48
N GLN A 65 -20.86 6.07 -9.37
CA GLN A 65 -20.33 4.79 -9.86
C GLN A 65 -19.00 4.99 -10.60
N TYR A 66 -18.94 5.99 -11.49
CA TYR A 66 -17.69 6.36 -12.17
C TYR A 66 -16.56 6.71 -11.18
N CYS A 67 -16.85 7.44 -10.11
CA CYS A 67 -15.86 7.73 -9.08
C CYS A 67 -15.35 6.48 -8.38
N ILE A 68 -16.22 5.55 -8.05
CA ILE A 68 -15.85 4.27 -7.44
C ILE A 68 -14.97 3.46 -8.40
N ASP A 69 -15.37 3.31 -9.65
CA ASP A 69 -14.63 2.56 -10.66
C ASP A 69 -13.24 3.19 -10.91
N SER A 70 -13.18 4.51 -10.97
CA SER A 70 -11.92 5.24 -11.14
C SER A 70 -10.99 5.09 -9.94
N LEU A 71 -11.53 5.05 -8.71
CA LEU A 71 -10.74 4.76 -7.50
C LEU A 71 -10.20 3.33 -7.51
N LEU A 72 -11.01 2.36 -7.91
CA LEU A 72 -10.58 0.96 -8.02
C LEU A 72 -9.47 0.80 -9.06
N GLU A 73 -9.59 1.46 -10.22
CA GLU A 73 -8.53 1.47 -11.24
C GLU A 73 -7.25 2.14 -10.72
N THR A 74 -7.38 3.25 -9.99
CA THR A 74 -6.23 3.90 -9.35
C THR A 74 -5.55 2.99 -8.35
N GLN A 75 -6.32 2.20 -7.59
CA GLN A 75 -5.77 1.24 -6.64
C GLN A 75 -5.01 0.10 -7.34
N LYS A 76 -5.45 -0.34 -8.52
CA LYS A 76 -4.69 -1.31 -9.33
C LYS A 76 -3.30 -0.81 -9.71
N GLU A 77 -3.16 0.50 -9.93
CA GLU A 77 -1.89 1.12 -10.32
C GLU A 77 -1.01 1.50 -9.12
N ALA A 78 -1.54 1.48 -7.90
CA ALA A 78 -0.83 1.93 -6.71
C ALA A 78 0.17 0.89 -6.19
N CYS A 79 1.30 1.39 -5.66
CA CYS A 79 2.36 0.59 -5.05
C CYS A 79 2.36 0.77 -3.53
N TYR A 80 1.43 0.10 -2.84
CA TYR A 80 1.35 0.17 -1.37
C TYR A 80 2.22 -0.87 -0.65
N LEU A 81 2.66 -1.91 -1.37
CA LEU A 81 3.35 -3.05 -0.81
C LEU A 81 4.57 -3.39 -1.65
N ASP A 82 5.57 -3.99 -1.02
CA ASP A 82 6.78 -4.44 -1.70
C ASP A 82 6.57 -5.85 -2.30
N GLY A 83 7.15 -6.11 -3.47
CA GLY A 83 6.98 -7.38 -4.19
C GLY A 83 5.51 -7.73 -4.45
N ALA A 84 4.66 -6.73 -4.60
CA ALA A 84 3.23 -6.92 -4.67
C ALA A 84 2.78 -7.54 -6.00
N ILE A 85 1.72 -8.33 -5.91
CA ILE A 85 0.91 -8.72 -7.05
C ILE A 85 -0.45 -8.05 -6.98
N ILE A 86 -1.05 -7.85 -8.13
CA ILE A 86 -2.40 -7.34 -8.26
C ILE A 86 -3.24 -8.44 -8.90
N LYS A 87 -4.27 -8.86 -8.18
CA LYS A 87 -5.29 -9.77 -8.71
C LYS A 87 -6.57 -8.98 -8.93
N SER A 88 -7.12 -9.07 -10.13
CA SER A 88 -8.42 -8.50 -10.46
C SER A 88 -9.27 -9.51 -11.22
N SER A 89 -10.58 -9.47 -11.00
CA SER A 89 -11.57 -10.33 -11.65
C SER A 89 -12.90 -9.58 -11.77
N ASP A 90 -13.70 -9.93 -12.75
CA ASP A 90 -15.06 -9.40 -12.90
C ASP A 90 -16.01 -9.95 -11.83
N THR A 91 -15.69 -11.12 -11.29
CA THR A 91 -16.41 -11.75 -10.17
C THR A 91 -15.57 -11.65 -8.89
N GLU A 92 -16.27 -11.55 -7.75
CA GLU A 92 -15.61 -11.56 -6.45
C GLU A 92 -14.89 -12.89 -6.21
N PHE A 93 -13.70 -12.80 -5.64
CA PHE A 93 -12.91 -13.94 -5.21
C PHE A 93 -12.49 -13.76 -3.75
N SER A 94 -12.33 -14.87 -3.04
CA SER A 94 -11.89 -14.90 -1.64
C SER A 94 -10.54 -15.60 -1.46
N THR A 95 -9.97 -16.12 -2.53
CA THR A 95 -8.74 -16.90 -2.46
C THR A 95 -7.85 -16.58 -3.65
N VAL A 96 -6.56 -16.43 -3.40
CA VAL A 96 -5.55 -16.26 -4.45
C VAL A 96 -4.54 -17.39 -4.31
N ASP A 97 -4.38 -18.16 -5.38
CA ASP A 97 -3.56 -19.39 -5.44
C ASP A 97 -2.57 -19.40 -6.62
N SER A 98 -2.35 -18.25 -7.22
CA SER A 98 -1.45 -18.12 -8.37
C SER A 98 -0.75 -16.77 -8.38
N GLY A 99 0.51 -16.77 -8.82
CA GLY A 99 1.33 -15.55 -8.92
C GLY A 99 1.96 -15.11 -7.60
N ILE A 100 1.67 -15.79 -6.49
CA ILE A 100 2.18 -15.48 -5.14
C ILE A 100 3.32 -16.40 -4.68
N GLU A 101 3.87 -17.18 -5.57
CA GLU A 101 4.91 -18.19 -5.27
C GLU A 101 6.17 -17.55 -4.68
N HIS A 102 6.49 -16.33 -5.08
CA HIS A 102 7.63 -15.57 -4.56
C HIS A 102 7.43 -15.08 -3.11
N LEU A 103 6.18 -15.08 -2.63
CA LEU A 103 5.80 -14.72 -1.26
C LEU A 103 5.61 -15.95 -0.36
N ALA A 104 5.97 -17.14 -0.84
CA ALA A 104 5.77 -18.40 -0.15
C ALA A 104 6.29 -18.40 1.28
N GLY A 105 5.44 -18.78 2.24
CA GLY A 105 5.77 -18.84 3.66
C GLY A 105 6.04 -17.50 4.34
N ARG A 106 5.74 -16.38 3.66
CA ARG A 106 5.90 -15.05 4.23
C ARG A 106 4.58 -14.50 4.74
N THR A 107 4.67 -13.62 5.72
CA THR A 107 3.54 -12.81 6.15
C THR A 107 3.35 -11.66 5.17
N VAL A 108 2.20 -11.64 4.54
CA VAL A 108 1.81 -10.63 3.55
C VAL A 108 0.69 -9.76 4.08
N ARG A 109 0.62 -8.56 3.56
CA ARG A 109 -0.50 -7.65 3.74
C ARG A 109 -1.35 -7.66 2.49
N ILE A 110 -2.65 -7.55 2.68
CA ILE A 110 -3.64 -7.54 1.60
C ILE A 110 -4.34 -6.19 1.64
N VAL A 111 -4.45 -5.58 0.47
CA VAL A 111 -5.27 -4.37 0.26
C VAL A 111 -6.35 -4.76 -0.73
N SER A 112 -7.58 -4.88 -0.25
CA SER A 112 -8.75 -5.28 -1.04
C SER A 112 -9.73 -4.13 -1.15
N GLU A 113 -10.09 -3.73 -2.36
CA GLU A 113 -11.07 -2.66 -2.66
C GLU A 113 -10.96 -1.43 -1.75
N GLY A 114 -9.72 -0.99 -1.46
CA GLY A 114 -9.43 0.16 -0.62
C GLY A 114 -9.40 -0.11 0.89
N GLY A 115 -9.58 -1.36 1.31
CA GLY A 115 -9.42 -1.79 2.70
C GLY A 115 -8.09 -2.49 2.93
N ILE A 116 -7.48 -2.25 4.07
CA ILE A 116 -6.32 -3.02 4.53
C ILE A 116 -6.86 -4.20 5.35
N GLU A 117 -6.55 -5.41 4.92
CA GLU A 117 -6.89 -6.61 5.67
C GLU A 117 -5.80 -6.96 6.70
N PRO A 118 -6.13 -7.79 7.70
CA PRO A 118 -5.14 -8.32 8.62
C PRO A 118 -4.02 -9.05 7.88
N ASP A 119 -2.79 -8.91 8.37
CA ASP A 119 -1.64 -9.60 7.82
C ASP A 119 -1.84 -11.12 7.89
N GLN A 120 -1.51 -11.83 6.82
CA GLN A 120 -1.70 -13.27 6.69
C GLN A 120 -0.45 -13.95 6.16
N GLU A 121 -0.27 -15.21 6.51
CA GLU A 121 0.81 -16.05 5.99
C GLU A 121 0.38 -16.72 4.69
N VAL A 122 1.25 -16.68 3.68
CA VAL A 122 1.05 -17.44 2.44
C VAL A 122 1.35 -18.91 2.73
N LYS A 123 0.32 -19.77 2.67
CA LYS A 123 0.38 -21.18 3.06
C LYS A 123 0.30 -22.10 1.85
N LEU A 124 0.93 -23.25 1.96
CA LEU A 124 0.80 -24.31 0.96
C LEU A 124 -0.48 -25.10 1.22
N VAL A 125 -1.45 -25.01 0.30
CA VAL A 125 -2.74 -25.73 0.36
C VAL A 125 -2.90 -26.51 -0.94
N ASN A 126 -3.08 -27.81 -0.85
CA ASN A 126 -3.26 -28.69 -2.01
C ASN A 126 -2.15 -28.52 -3.08
N GLY A 127 -0.90 -28.33 -2.65
CA GLY A 127 0.25 -28.16 -3.54
C GLY A 127 0.39 -26.78 -4.18
N LYS A 128 -0.45 -25.82 -3.81
CA LYS A 128 -0.40 -24.41 -4.27
C LYS A 128 -0.20 -23.47 -3.11
N TRP A 129 0.62 -22.47 -3.31
CA TRP A 129 0.73 -21.34 -2.38
C TRP A 129 -0.54 -20.52 -2.45
N THR A 130 -1.15 -20.29 -1.30
CA THR A 130 -2.51 -19.75 -1.21
C THR A 130 -2.59 -18.72 -0.10
N VAL A 131 -3.31 -17.65 -0.35
CA VAL A 131 -3.75 -16.68 0.65
C VAL A 131 -5.26 -16.50 0.54
N THR A 132 -5.94 -16.36 1.68
CA THR A 132 -7.39 -16.21 1.73
C THR A 132 -7.73 -14.80 2.17
N LEU A 133 -8.58 -14.12 1.42
CA LEU A 133 -9.09 -12.80 1.76
C LEU A 133 -10.12 -12.91 2.89
N THR A 134 -10.13 -11.96 3.78
CA THR A 134 -11.15 -11.86 4.84
C THR A 134 -12.52 -11.55 4.25
N TYR A 135 -12.55 -10.71 3.21
CA TYR A 135 -13.75 -10.34 2.49
C TYR A 135 -13.59 -10.65 0.99
N PRO A 136 -14.61 -11.24 0.35
CA PRO A 136 -14.61 -11.40 -1.10
C PRO A 136 -14.45 -10.06 -1.78
N SER A 137 -13.60 -9.98 -2.80
CA SER A 137 -13.26 -8.76 -3.49
C SER A 137 -13.02 -9.01 -4.97
N LYS A 138 -13.20 -7.98 -5.79
CA LYS A 138 -12.88 -8.02 -7.23
C LYS A 138 -11.45 -7.63 -7.49
N ILE A 139 -10.84 -6.88 -6.56
CA ILE A 139 -9.46 -6.41 -6.68
C ILE A 139 -8.76 -6.62 -5.34
N ALA A 140 -7.60 -7.28 -5.38
CA ALA A 140 -6.73 -7.43 -4.21
C ALA A 140 -5.28 -7.20 -4.62
N ILE A 141 -4.57 -6.44 -3.81
CA ILE A 141 -3.12 -6.23 -3.89
C ILE A 141 -2.52 -7.00 -2.72
N ILE A 142 -1.62 -7.92 -3.02
CA ILE A 142 -1.00 -8.81 -2.02
C ILE A 142 0.50 -8.62 -2.10
N GLY A 143 1.14 -8.32 -0.99
CA GLY A 143 2.57 -8.09 -0.97
C GLY A 143 3.14 -7.97 0.44
N LEU A 144 4.42 -7.61 0.51
CA LEU A 144 5.11 -7.45 1.78
C LEU A 144 4.88 -6.04 2.33
N PRO A 145 4.48 -5.90 3.59
CA PRO A 145 4.36 -4.59 4.22
C PRO A 145 5.75 -3.96 4.41
N TYR A 146 5.86 -2.69 4.14
CA TYR A 146 7.02 -1.90 4.52
C TYR A 146 6.63 -0.75 5.43
N ILE A 147 7.52 -0.35 6.32
CA ILE A 147 7.30 0.74 7.26
C ILE A 147 8.18 1.92 6.87
N GLY A 148 7.54 3.02 6.48
CA GLY A 148 8.17 4.32 6.33
C GLY A 148 8.07 5.11 7.64
N VAL A 149 9.21 5.59 8.16
CA VAL A 149 9.23 6.39 9.38
C VAL A 149 9.80 7.76 9.08
N ILE A 150 9.08 8.81 9.48
CA ILE A 150 9.54 10.18 9.39
C ILE A 150 9.68 10.73 10.81
N ILE A 151 10.91 11.03 11.19
CA ILE A 151 11.20 11.70 12.47
C ILE A 151 11.64 13.12 12.13
N PRO A 152 10.79 14.14 12.38
CA PRO A 152 11.16 15.52 12.12
C PRO A 152 12.25 15.95 13.08
N THR A 153 13.11 16.86 12.63
CA THR A 153 14.09 17.48 13.51
C THR A 153 13.40 18.30 14.61
N PRO A 154 14.05 18.43 15.78
CA PRO A 154 13.51 19.29 16.84
C PRO A 154 13.27 20.71 16.31
N MET A 155 12.07 21.24 16.57
CA MET A 155 11.73 22.61 16.20
C MET A 155 12.68 23.58 16.90
N GLU A 156 13.32 24.46 16.15
CA GLU A 156 14.03 25.61 16.70
C GLU A 156 13.11 26.85 16.66
N GLY A 157 13.30 27.74 17.60
CA GLY A 157 12.54 28.98 17.63
C GLY A 157 12.99 29.91 16.50
N ASP A 158 12.06 30.69 15.98
CA ASP A 158 12.33 31.78 15.05
C ASP A 158 12.89 32.97 15.85
N GLY A 159 14.19 33.23 15.73
CA GLY A 159 14.83 34.33 16.39
C GLY A 159 16.28 34.05 16.89
N GLU A 160 16.89 35.06 17.45
CA GLU A 160 18.30 35.09 17.88
C GLU A 160 18.68 34.09 18.98
N ARG A 161 17.71 33.39 19.57
CA ARG A 161 17.95 32.44 20.66
C ARG A 161 17.47 31.04 20.28
N SER A 162 18.40 30.07 20.29
CA SER A 162 18.08 28.66 20.12
C SER A 162 17.06 28.19 21.15
N ALA A 163 16.04 27.46 20.69
CA ALA A 163 15.06 26.82 21.55
C ALA A 163 15.48 25.40 21.99
N ARG A 164 16.73 25.01 21.72
CA ARG A 164 17.29 23.72 22.17
C ARG A 164 17.32 23.67 23.70
N GLY A 165 16.93 22.52 24.27
CA GLY A 165 16.91 22.33 25.72
C GLY A 165 15.69 22.90 26.44
N ARG A 166 14.78 23.62 25.75
CA ARG A 166 13.54 24.12 26.37
C ARG A 166 12.42 23.07 26.23
N LYS A 167 11.58 22.97 27.25
CA LYS A 167 10.34 22.17 27.18
C LYS A 167 9.43 22.77 26.09
N LYS A 168 9.02 21.94 25.16
CA LYS A 168 8.10 22.30 24.07
C LYS A 168 6.84 21.48 24.20
N ARG A 169 5.69 22.08 23.90
CA ARG A 169 4.41 21.41 23.81
C ARG A 169 3.92 21.50 22.38
N VAL A 170 3.67 20.36 21.76
CA VAL A 170 3.00 20.27 20.47
C VAL A 170 1.51 20.17 20.74
N ASN A 171 0.73 21.19 20.37
CA ASN A 171 -0.72 21.23 20.59
C ASN A 171 -1.50 20.62 19.41
N GLY A 172 -0.87 20.51 18.25
CA GLY A 172 -1.49 19.93 17.07
C GLY A 172 -0.45 19.62 16.02
N ILE A 173 -0.75 18.63 15.20
CA ILE A 173 0.05 18.24 14.04
C ILE A 173 -0.89 18.22 12.84
N GLY A 174 -0.55 18.97 11.81
CA GLY A 174 -1.27 18.94 10.53
C GLY A 174 -0.49 18.07 9.55
N PHE A 175 -1.16 17.09 8.97
CA PHE A 175 -0.62 16.28 7.90
C PHE A 175 -1.24 16.71 6.57
N ARG A 176 -0.40 16.94 5.57
CA ARG A 176 -0.85 17.01 4.19
C ARG A 176 -0.36 15.75 3.49
N VAL A 177 -1.29 14.91 3.11
CA VAL A 177 -1.03 13.64 2.43
C VAL A 177 -1.58 13.70 1.01
N TYR A 178 -1.05 12.86 0.14
CA TYR A 178 -1.50 12.78 -1.25
C TYR A 178 -1.58 11.31 -1.64
N ASN A 179 -2.73 10.87 -2.13
CA ASN A 179 -3.02 9.48 -2.52
C ASN A 179 -2.47 8.47 -1.49
N SER A 180 -2.72 8.73 -0.23
CA SER A 180 -2.19 7.95 0.89
C SER A 180 -3.30 7.17 1.57
N MET A 181 -2.97 6.01 2.08
CA MET A 181 -3.88 5.17 2.84
C MET A 181 -3.22 4.74 4.14
N GLY A 182 -3.92 4.94 5.25
CA GLY A 182 -3.43 4.62 6.59
C GLY A 182 -2.33 5.56 7.05
N GLY A 183 -1.69 5.19 8.14
CA GLY A 183 -0.59 5.91 8.77
C GLY A 183 -0.77 6.00 10.28
N GLN A 184 0.32 6.22 10.96
CA GLN A 184 0.34 6.37 12.41
C GLN A 184 1.17 7.59 12.78
N TYR A 185 0.83 8.24 13.85
CA TYR A 185 1.60 9.35 14.40
C TYR A 185 1.70 9.24 15.92
N GLY A 186 2.73 9.76 16.49
CA GLY A 186 2.92 9.71 17.93
C GLY A 186 4.18 10.40 18.39
N ARG A 187 4.38 10.43 19.69
CA ARG A 187 5.56 11.02 20.30
C ARG A 187 6.76 10.08 20.28
N THR A 188 6.52 8.81 20.41
CA THR A 188 7.51 7.73 20.38
C THR A 188 6.97 6.57 19.55
N MET A 189 7.83 5.67 19.14
CA MET A 189 7.41 4.48 18.39
C MET A 189 6.44 3.58 19.18
N ASP A 190 6.49 3.62 20.50
CA ASP A 190 5.64 2.81 21.39
C ASP A 190 4.28 3.45 21.67
N THR A 191 4.09 4.71 21.29
CA THR A 191 2.87 5.48 21.57
C THR A 191 2.23 6.03 20.29
N LEU A 192 2.31 5.24 19.22
CA LEU A 192 1.69 5.60 17.94
C LEU A 192 0.18 5.43 18.00
N VAL A 193 -0.52 6.35 17.35
CA VAL A 193 -1.98 6.37 17.21
C VAL A 193 -2.29 6.37 15.71
N ASP A 194 -3.27 5.59 15.30
CA ASP A 194 -3.70 5.52 13.90
C ASP A 194 -4.28 6.86 13.44
N ALA A 195 -3.84 7.30 12.26
CA ALA A 195 -4.49 8.37 11.55
C ALA A 195 -5.76 7.81 10.89
N LEU A 196 -6.91 8.22 11.38
CA LEU A 196 -8.20 7.74 10.87
C LEU A 196 -8.41 8.23 9.44
N SER A 197 -8.50 7.30 8.51
CA SER A 197 -8.84 7.55 7.11
C SER A 197 -10.36 7.48 6.85
N ARG A 198 -11.12 7.03 7.84
CA ARG A 198 -12.58 6.85 7.73
C ARG A 198 -13.23 7.09 9.09
N THR A 199 -14.39 7.74 9.10
CA THR A 199 -15.21 7.99 10.28
C THR A 199 -16.45 7.11 10.27
N GLY A 200 -17.16 7.02 11.40
CA GLY A 200 -18.41 6.27 11.49
C GLY A 200 -19.55 6.87 10.63
N ALA A 201 -19.38 8.07 10.08
CA ALA A 201 -20.33 8.70 9.17
C ALA A 201 -20.09 8.34 7.70
N ASP A 202 -18.97 7.71 7.38
CA ASP A 202 -18.61 7.35 6.02
C ASP A 202 -19.34 6.07 5.58
N ASN A 203 -19.65 6.01 4.30
CA ASN A 203 -20.23 4.79 3.72
C ASN A 203 -19.18 3.69 3.66
N LEU A 204 -19.35 2.67 4.49
CA LEU A 204 -18.40 1.55 4.60
C LEU A 204 -18.41 0.60 3.39
N ASN A 205 -19.40 0.71 2.52
CA ASN A 205 -19.48 -0.11 1.31
C ASN A 205 -18.66 0.47 0.14
N ASN A 206 -18.14 1.67 0.29
CA ASN A 206 -17.29 2.29 -0.73
C ASN A 206 -15.81 2.07 -0.37
N PRO A 207 -14.92 1.98 -1.37
CA PRO A 207 -13.48 1.99 -1.13
C PRO A 207 -13.06 3.22 -0.32
N ILE A 208 -12.01 3.07 0.48
CA ILE A 208 -11.44 4.21 1.21
C ILE A 208 -10.90 5.21 0.18
N PRO A 209 -11.31 6.48 0.23
CA PRO A 209 -10.74 7.49 -0.65
C PRO A 209 -9.24 7.64 -0.35
N LEU A 210 -8.46 7.84 -1.40
CA LEU A 210 -7.04 8.18 -1.26
C LEU A 210 -6.95 9.68 -0.89
N TYR A 211 -6.20 9.98 0.16
CA TYR A 211 -5.97 11.35 0.65
C TYR A 211 -4.62 11.89 0.19
#